data_fa0680cb4abcd1ed4c80b9b1cf441375
#
_entry.id   fa0680cb4abcd1ed4c80b9b1cf441375
#
_cell.length_a   1.000
_cell.length_b   1.000
_cell.length_c   1.000
_cell.angle_alpha   90.00
_cell.angle_beta   90.00
_cell.angle_gamma   90.00
#
_symmetry.space_group_name_H-M   'P 1'
#
loop_
_entity.id
_entity.type
_entity.pdbx_description
1 polymer ?
#
loop_
_entity_poly.entity_id
_entity_poly.type
_entity_poly.pdbx_seq_one_letter_code
_entity_poly.pdbx_strand_id
1 'polypeptide(L)'
;HQIAVIDAEPGTDLQIQAEDGTIAAEGTTDEQGSFLARGLEVGLYKVVNADLSAASAEVVVYDATFIPEQSFYSEQELPAPGFGYLTARDGTTLSINVMFPGKVEDGPYPTVVEYSGYEPSNPNDTTFGQLFTTLGYAYVAVNMRGTGCSGGSFRYFEESQSLDGYDAIEAIAAQPWVLDNEVGMVGISYPGISQLFVAATQPPSLAAITPLSVLDDSARS
;
A
#
# COMPACT_ATOMS: atom_id res chain seq x y z
N HIS A 1 -9.74 6.62 -9.24
CA HIS A 1 -11.04 7.07 -8.83
C HIS A 1 -12.05 5.90 -8.84
N GLN A 2 -12.06 5.16 -7.74
CA GLN A 2 -12.90 3.97 -7.58
C GLN A 2 -13.27 3.76 -6.11
N ILE A 3 -14.40 3.09 -5.89
CA ILE A 3 -14.82 2.57 -4.59
C ILE A 3 -15.02 1.06 -4.75
N ALA A 4 -14.34 0.27 -3.91
CA ALA A 4 -14.55 -1.15 -3.79
C ALA A 4 -15.40 -1.45 -2.55
N VAL A 5 -16.46 -2.19 -2.74
CA VAL A 5 -17.24 -2.79 -1.66
C VAL A 5 -16.80 -4.26 -1.56
N ILE A 6 -16.50 -4.72 -0.36
CA ILE A 6 -16.12 -6.10 -0.07
C ILE A 6 -16.92 -6.60 1.14
N ASP A 7 -17.06 -7.91 1.25
CA ASP A 7 -17.73 -8.57 2.39
C ASP A 7 -19.21 -8.19 2.59
N ALA A 8 -19.88 -7.69 1.54
CA ALA A 8 -21.33 -7.53 1.56
C ALA A 8 -22.04 -8.88 1.30
N GLU A 9 -23.34 -8.96 1.55
CA GLU A 9 -24.12 -10.15 1.16
C GLU A 9 -24.15 -10.27 -0.37
N PRO A 10 -23.87 -11.46 -0.95
CA PRO A 10 -23.98 -11.68 -2.38
C PRO A 10 -25.37 -11.35 -2.92
N GLY A 11 -25.43 -10.72 -4.09
CA GLY A 11 -26.70 -10.34 -4.72
C GLY A 11 -27.36 -9.10 -4.11
N THR A 12 -26.65 -8.33 -3.29
CA THR A 12 -27.16 -7.07 -2.73
C THR A 12 -27.07 -5.95 -3.74
N ASP A 13 -28.18 -5.26 -3.98
CA ASP A 13 -28.21 -4.06 -4.82
C ASP A 13 -27.71 -2.86 -4.03
N LEU A 14 -26.70 -2.18 -4.58
CA LEU A 14 -25.99 -1.06 -3.95
C LEU A 14 -26.04 0.19 -4.84
N GLN A 15 -26.01 1.34 -4.19
CA GLN A 15 -25.80 2.65 -4.80
C GLN A 15 -24.62 3.35 -4.14
N ILE A 16 -23.80 4.00 -4.96
CA ILE A 16 -22.76 4.94 -4.53
C ILE A 16 -23.36 6.33 -4.67
N GLN A 17 -23.61 6.99 -3.55
CA GLN A 17 -24.22 8.32 -3.50
C GLN A 17 -23.17 9.38 -3.18
N ALA A 18 -23.13 10.45 -3.98
CA ALA A 18 -22.34 11.64 -3.68
C ALA A 18 -22.95 12.41 -2.49
N GLU A 19 -22.19 13.38 -1.97
CA GLU A 19 -22.59 14.21 -0.80
C GLU A 19 -23.95 14.91 -1.00
N ASP A 20 -24.27 15.31 -2.23
CA ASP A 20 -25.55 15.95 -2.59
C ASP A 20 -26.72 14.96 -2.77
N GLY A 21 -26.47 13.66 -2.55
CA GLY A 21 -27.44 12.58 -2.75
C GLY A 21 -27.57 12.08 -4.19
N THR A 22 -26.80 12.60 -5.13
CA THR A 22 -26.79 12.11 -6.51
C THR A 22 -26.20 10.70 -6.56
N ILE A 23 -26.84 9.79 -7.30
CA ILE A 23 -26.32 8.45 -7.53
C ILE A 23 -25.20 8.52 -8.57
N ALA A 24 -23.95 8.28 -8.13
CA ALA A 24 -22.76 8.29 -8.99
C ALA A 24 -22.51 6.93 -9.66
N ALA A 25 -22.90 5.84 -9.01
CA ALA A 25 -22.84 4.47 -9.54
C ALA A 25 -23.86 3.58 -8.84
N GLU A 26 -24.28 2.52 -9.51
CA GLU A 26 -25.12 1.48 -8.94
C GLU A 26 -24.74 0.11 -9.49
N GLY A 27 -25.02 -0.93 -8.75
CA GLY A 27 -24.78 -2.31 -9.15
C GLY A 27 -25.10 -3.32 -8.07
N THR A 28 -24.95 -4.58 -8.41
CA THR A 28 -25.21 -5.72 -7.53
C THR A 28 -23.90 -6.39 -7.14
N THR A 29 -23.75 -6.79 -5.89
CA THR A 29 -22.58 -7.54 -5.44
C THR A 29 -22.52 -8.91 -6.10
N ASP A 30 -21.31 -9.37 -6.40
CA ASP A 30 -21.04 -10.68 -6.97
C ASP A 30 -21.19 -11.83 -5.94
N GLU A 31 -20.85 -13.06 -6.34
CA GLU A 31 -20.93 -14.25 -5.50
C GLU A 31 -19.99 -14.19 -4.27
N GLN A 32 -18.99 -13.34 -4.28
CA GLN A 32 -18.06 -13.08 -3.18
C GLN A 32 -18.49 -11.87 -2.32
N GLY A 33 -19.63 -11.26 -2.60
CA GLY A 33 -20.10 -10.07 -1.90
C GLY A 33 -19.34 -8.80 -2.28
N SER A 34 -18.77 -8.76 -3.50
CA SER A 34 -17.95 -7.64 -3.95
C SER A 34 -18.64 -6.83 -5.05
N PHE A 35 -18.45 -5.49 -5.02
CA PHE A 35 -18.85 -4.58 -6.08
C PHE A 35 -17.78 -3.50 -6.27
N LEU A 36 -17.47 -3.15 -7.51
CA LEU A 36 -16.46 -2.16 -7.85
C LEU A 36 -17.04 -1.07 -8.74
N ALA A 37 -17.18 0.13 -8.18
CA ALA A 37 -17.51 1.34 -8.92
C ALA A 37 -16.23 2.04 -9.38
N ARG A 38 -16.16 2.43 -10.66
CA ARG A 38 -15.01 3.09 -11.29
C ARG A 38 -15.42 4.37 -11.98
N GLY A 39 -14.42 5.23 -12.27
CA GLY A 39 -14.63 6.49 -12.96
C GLY A 39 -15.40 7.52 -12.12
N LEU A 40 -15.34 7.39 -10.79
CA LEU A 40 -15.93 8.35 -9.88
C LEU A 40 -15.12 9.66 -9.90
N GLU A 41 -15.79 10.77 -9.80
CA GLU A 41 -15.14 12.07 -9.59
C GLU A 41 -14.54 12.13 -8.16
N VAL A 42 -13.62 13.06 -7.95
CA VAL A 42 -13.09 13.36 -6.60
C VAL A 42 -14.22 13.90 -5.72
N GLY A 43 -14.37 13.37 -4.51
CA GLY A 43 -15.42 13.82 -3.61
C GLY A 43 -15.75 12.84 -2.50
N LEU A 44 -16.75 13.21 -1.71
CA LEU A 44 -17.31 12.42 -0.63
C LEU A 44 -18.48 11.56 -1.14
N TYR A 45 -18.49 10.32 -0.71
CA TYR A 45 -19.48 9.34 -1.11
C TYR A 45 -19.98 8.53 0.07
N LYS A 46 -21.14 7.91 -0.09
CA LYS A 46 -21.65 6.83 0.77
C LYS A 46 -22.08 5.65 -0.10
N VAL A 47 -21.81 4.47 0.38
CA VAL A 47 -22.40 3.25 -0.18
C VAL A 47 -23.67 2.96 0.59
N VAL A 48 -24.79 2.81 -0.11
CA VAL A 48 -26.09 2.51 0.48
C VAL A 48 -26.72 1.30 -0.20
N ASN A 49 -27.56 0.56 0.52
CA ASN A 49 -28.41 -0.43 -0.11
C ASN A 49 -29.46 0.28 -0.96
N ALA A 50 -29.92 -0.32 -2.05
CA ALA A 50 -30.90 0.27 -2.93
C ALA A 50 -32.25 0.62 -2.21
N ASP A 51 -32.57 -0.12 -1.14
CA ASP A 51 -33.73 0.14 -0.27
C ASP A 51 -33.45 1.14 0.86
N LEU A 52 -32.25 1.71 0.93
CA LEU A 52 -31.76 2.67 1.93
C LEU A 52 -31.80 2.14 3.38
N SER A 53 -31.87 0.84 3.57
CA SER A 53 -31.93 0.21 4.90
C SER A 53 -30.58 0.25 5.64
N ALA A 54 -29.47 0.38 4.91
CA ALA A 54 -28.12 0.47 5.44
C ALA A 54 -27.26 1.44 4.62
N ALA A 55 -26.30 2.08 5.29
CA ALA A 55 -25.32 2.96 4.67
C ALA A 55 -23.94 2.74 5.30
N SER A 56 -22.88 2.89 4.49
CA SER A 56 -21.51 2.95 4.98
C SER A 56 -21.22 4.26 5.73
N ALA A 57 -20.09 4.32 6.42
CA ALA A 57 -19.44 5.59 6.72
C ALA A 57 -19.13 6.36 5.41
N GLU A 58 -18.75 7.62 5.53
CA GLU A 58 -18.29 8.42 4.41
C GLU A 58 -16.98 7.83 3.83
N VAL A 59 -16.92 7.77 2.50
CA VAL A 59 -15.77 7.31 1.73
C VAL A 59 -15.29 8.45 0.86
N VAL A 60 -14.00 8.76 0.94
CA VAL A 60 -13.39 9.82 0.13
C VAL A 60 -12.76 9.21 -1.11
N VAL A 61 -13.11 9.74 -2.29
CA VAL A 61 -12.37 9.49 -3.52
C VAL A 61 -11.40 10.65 -3.72
N TYR A 62 -10.11 10.36 -3.59
CA TYR A 62 -9.04 11.35 -3.71
C TYR A 62 -8.57 11.51 -5.15
N ASP A 63 -8.00 12.68 -5.43
CA ASP A 63 -7.16 12.91 -6.59
C ASP A 63 -5.82 12.16 -6.43
N ALA A 64 -5.22 11.75 -7.56
CA ALA A 64 -3.89 11.10 -7.55
C ALA A 64 -2.77 12.02 -7.03
N THR A 65 -2.99 13.33 -7.01
CA THR A 65 -2.07 14.33 -6.45
C THR A 65 -2.25 14.54 -4.94
N PHE A 66 -3.27 13.93 -4.32
CA PHE A 66 -3.48 14.02 -2.89
C PHE A 66 -2.34 13.35 -2.12
N ILE A 67 -1.70 14.11 -1.24
CA ILE A 67 -0.68 13.63 -0.31
C ILE A 67 -1.24 13.80 1.11
N PRO A 68 -1.35 12.73 1.90
CA PRO A 68 -1.73 12.82 3.30
C PRO A 68 -0.82 13.75 4.11
N GLU A 69 -1.36 14.32 5.18
CA GLU A 69 -0.57 15.06 6.16
C GLU A 69 0.47 14.14 6.81
N GLN A 70 1.60 14.70 7.24
CA GLN A 70 2.70 13.93 7.84
C GLN A 70 2.27 13.10 9.05
N SER A 71 1.27 13.55 9.81
CA SER A 71 0.69 12.81 10.93
C SER A 71 0.09 11.47 10.52
N PHE A 72 -0.50 11.37 9.33
CA PHE A 72 -1.02 10.10 8.80
C PHE A 72 0.07 9.01 8.75
N TYR A 73 1.30 9.37 8.46
CA TYR A 73 2.43 8.44 8.41
C TYR A 73 3.05 8.22 9.79
N SER A 74 3.31 9.29 10.54
CA SER A 74 4.05 9.21 11.81
C SER A 74 3.24 8.61 12.96
N GLU A 75 1.91 8.62 12.88
CA GLU A 75 1.03 8.00 13.88
C GLU A 75 0.79 6.50 13.65
N GLN A 76 1.29 5.94 12.55
CA GLN A 76 1.21 4.50 12.32
C GLN A 76 2.24 3.76 13.19
N GLU A 77 1.78 2.84 14.03
CA GLU A 77 2.64 1.98 14.83
C GLU A 77 2.98 0.71 14.02
N LEU A 78 4.19 0.67 13.46
CA LEU A 78 4.68 -0.48 12.72
C LEU A 78 5.39 -1.47 13.66
N PRO A 79 5.38 -2.79 13.35
CA PRO A 79 6.10 -3.78 14.14
C PRO A 79 7.61 -3.46 14.18
N ALA A 80 8.24 -3.76 15.33
CA ALA A 80 9.64 -3.45 15.52
C ALA A 80 10.35 -4.49 16.44
N PRO A 81 10.78 -5.66 15.93
CA PRO A 81 10.58 -6.28 14.62
C PRO A 81 9.30 -7.14 14.53
N GLY A 82 9.04 -7.68 13.35
CA GLY A 82 8.06 -8.74 13.13
C GLY A 82 7.08 -8.42 12.00
N PHE A 83 6.06 -9.28 11.90
CA PHE A 83 4.98 -9.15 10.94
C PHE A 83 3.89 -8.20 11.44
N GLY A 84 3.32 -7.41 10.53
CA GLY A 84 2.20 -6.53 10.81
C GLY A 84 1.66 -5.87 9.54
N TYR A 85 1.06 -4.71 9.71
CA TYR A 85 0.42 -3.97 8.62
C TYR A 85 0.75 -2.49 8.71
N LEU A 86 0.80 -1.84 7.57
CA LEU A 86 0.68 -0.39 7.41
C LEU A 86 -0.58 -0.07 6.60
N THR A 87 -1.06 1.16 6.70
CA THR A 87 -2.26 1.62 6.01
C THR A 87 -1.89 2.64 4.94
N ALA A 88 -2.29 2.39 3.71
CA ALA A 88 -2.17 3.33 2.60
C ALA A 88 -3.27 4.42 2.68
N ARG A 89 -3.08 5.53 1.96
CA ARG A 89 -3.95 6.72 1.97
C ARG A 89 -5.42 6.45 1.68
N ASP A 90 -5.74 5.39 0.98
CA ASP A 90 -7.10 4.96 0.65
C ASP A 90 -7.70 3.95 1.65
N GLY A 91 -7.00 3.70 2.76
CA GLY A 91 -7.41 2.74 3.79
C GLY A 91 -7.01 1.29 3.50
N THR A 92 -6.38 1.01 2.36
CA THR A 92 -5.86 -0.34 2.07
C THR A 92 -4.74 -0.69 3.04
N THR A 93 -4.84 -1.87 3.67
CA THR A 93 -3.78 -2.38 4.55
C THR A 93 -2.76 -3.19 3.75
N LEU A 94 -1.48 -2.87 3.91
CA LEU A 94 -0.38 -3.61 3.29
C LEU A 94 0.35 -4.42 4.35
N SER A 95 0.53 -5.70 4.11
CA SER A 95 1.28 -6.57 5.02
C SER A 95 2.77 -6.27 4.93
N ILE A 96 3.41 -6.20 6.10
CA ILE A 96 4.83 -5.92 6.22
C ILE A 96 5.52 -6.94 7.14
N ASN A 97 6.82 -7.10 6.96
CA ASN A 97 7.67 -7.83 7.90
C ASN A 97 8.97 -7.05 8.11
N VAL A 98 9.25 -6.70 9.36
CA VAL A 98 10.42 -5.90 9.75
C VAL A 98 11.48 -6.79 10.38
N MET A 99 12.71 -6.68 9.90
CA MET A 99 13.87 -7.38 10.44
C MET A 99 14.98 -6.39 10.79
N PHE A 100 15.60 -6.57 11.96
CA PHE A 100 16.71 -5.73 12.42
C PHE A 100 18.04 -6.48 12.40
N PRO A 101 19.16 -5.76 12.19
CA PRO A 101 20.50 -6.33 12.30
C PRO A 101 20.92 -6.62 13.76
N GLY A 102 20.22 -6.05 14.73
CA GLY A 102 20.47 -6.16 16.16
C GLY A 102 19.19 -5.95 16.96
N LYS A 103 19.33 -5.48 18.19
CA LYS A 103 18.18 -5.13 19.02
C LYS A 103 17.64 -3.77 18.64
N VAL A 104 16.36 -3.52 18.87
CA VAL A 104 15.74 -2.22 18.57
C VAL A 104 16.44 -1.05 19.30
N GLU A 105 16.95 -1.30 20.51
CA GLU A 105 17.66 -0.32 21.33
C GLU A 105 19.03 0.07 20.78
N ASP A 106 19.60 -0.74 19.89
CA ASP A 106 20.89 -0.48 19.25
C ASP A 106 20.76 0.43 18.01
N GLY A 107 19.51 0.76 17.61
CA GLY A 107 19.20 1.67 16.50
C GLY A 107 19.36 3.18 16.86
N PRO A 108 18.97 4.09 15.96
CA PRO A 108 18.30 3.84 14.68
C PRO A 108 19.22 3.18 13.64
N TYR A 109 18.63 2.48 12.68
CA TYR A 109 19.35 1.72 11.66
C TYR A 109 19.18 2.33 10.25
N PRO A 110 20.23 2.30 9.40
CA PRO A 110 20.02 2.48 7.96
C PRO A 110 19.03 1.43 7.48
N THR A 111 18.01 1.86 6.72
CA THR A 111 16.86 1.02 6.42
C THR A 111 16.68 0.84 4.93
N VAL A 112 16.40 -0.39 4.51
CA VAL A 112 16.04 -0.73 3.12
C VAL A 112 14.67 -1.38 3.06
N VAL A 113 13.93 -1.06 1.99
CA VAL A 113 12.56 -1.51 1.76
C VAL A 113 12.52 -2.35 0.48
N GLU A 114 11.96 -3.55 0.57
CA GLU A 114 11.51 -4.33 -0.58
C GLU A 114 10.00 -4.20 -0.71
N TYR A 115 9.54 -3.64 -1.84
CA TYR A 115 8.12 -3.49 -2.16
C TYR A 115 7.79 -4.36 -3.36
N SER A 116 7.02 -5.43 -3.14
CA SER A 116 6.88 -6.50 -4.14
C SER A 116 5.53 -7.20 -4.10
N GLY A 117 5.13 -7.75 -5.27
CA GLY A 117 4.05 -8.71 -5.39
C GLY A 117 4.47 -10.17 -5.16
N TYR A 118 5.73 -10.45 -4.82
CA TYR A 118 6.28 -11.81 -4.60
C TYR A 118 6.17 -12.28 -3.14
N GLU A 119 5.29 -11.72 -2.36
CA GLU A 119 5.09 -12.03 -0.94
C GLU A 119 6.33 -11.85 -0.04
N PRO A 120 7.06 -10.72 -0.16
CA PRO A 120 8.29 -10.51 0.61
C PRO A 120 8.03 -10.43 2.12
N SER A 121 6.82 -10.05 2.55
CA SER A 121 6.47 -9.98 3.97
C SER A 121 6.17 -11.33 4.62
N ASN A 122 6.30 -12.45 3.88
CA ASN A 122 6.10 -13.77 4.44
C ASN A 122 7.11 -14.05 5.57
N PRO A 123 6.69 -14.20 6.84
CA PRO A 123 7.61 -14.37 7.96
C PRO A 123 8.35 -15.72 7.95
N ASN A 124 7.94 -16.66 7.11
CA ASN A 124 8.59 -17.95 6.95
C ASN A 124 9.70 -17.94 5.89
N ASP A 125 9.81 -16.90 5.06
CA ASP A 125 10.89 -16.71 4.10
C ASP A 125 11.63 -15.42 4.40
N THR A 126 12.72 -15.52 5.13
CA THR A 126 13.55 -14.39 5.58
C THR A 126 14.88 -14.29 4.86
N THR A 127 15.10 -15.10 3.82
CA THR A 127 16.41 -15.29 3.16
C THR A 127 16.98 -13.97 2.64
N PHE A 128 16.17 -13.19 1.92
CA PHE A 128 16.61 -11.91 1.35
C PHE A 128 16.83 -10.86 2.44
N GLY A 129 15.94 -10.80 3.45
CA GLY A 129 16.10 -9.91 4.61
C GLY A 129 17.36 -10.21 5.45
N GLN A 130 17.72 -11.49 5.60
CA GLN A 130 18.95 -11.88 6.32
C GLN A 130 20.22 -11.34 5.66
N LEU A 131 20.23 -11.22 4.33
CA LEU A 131 21.35 -10.61 3.62
C LEU A 131 21.56 -9.16 4.10
N PHE A 132 20.50 -8.35 4.11
CA PHE A 132 20.59 -6.93 4.48
C PHE A 132 20.85 -6.76 5.97
N THR A 133 20.23 -7.55 6.83
CA THR A 133 20.49 -7.49 8.28
C THR A 133 21.93 -7.89 8.62
N THR A 134 22.54 -8.83 7.90
CA THR A 134 23.96 -9.17 8.04
C THR A 134 24.88 -8.01 7.64
N LEU A 135 24.42 -7.14 6.72
CA LEU A 135 25.15 -5.94 6.30
C LEU A 135 24.91 -4.73 7.22
N GLY A 136 24.11 -4.89 8.28
CA GLY A 136 23.84 -3.84 9.26
C GLY A 136 22.61 -2.97 8.95
N TYR A 137 21.78 -3.33 7.97
CA TYR A 137 20.55 -2.61 7.64
C TYR A 137 19.34 -3.19 8.36
N ALA A 138 18.42 -2.35 8.78
CA ALA A 138 17.04 -2.80 8.96
C ALA A 138 16.44 -3.09 7.58
N TYR A 139 15.71 -4.20 7.48
CA TYR A 139 15.04 -4.61 6.25
C TYR A 139 13.54 -4.65 6.47
N VAL A 140 12.80 -3.97 5.62
CA VAL A 140 11.33 -3.95 5.65
C VAL A 140 10.80 -4.50 4.33
N ALA A 141 10.15 -5.65 4.45
CA ALA A 141 9.44 -6.27 3.34
C ALA A 141 8.00 -5.82 3.32
N VAL A 142 7.52 -5.31 2.19
CA VAL A 142 6.15 -4.81 2.01
C VAL A 142 5.48 -5.51 0.84
N ASN A 143 4.37 -6.17 1.08
CA ASN A 143 3.55 -6.73 0.01
C ASN A 143 2.70 -5.65 -0.65
N MET A 144 2.67 -5.66 -1.97
CA MET A 144 1.75 -4.84 -2.75
C MET A 144 0.29 -5.19 -2.44
N ARG A 145 -0.62 -4.22 -2.68
CA ARG A 145 -2.06 -4.48 -2.57
C ARG A 145 -2.48 -5.71 -3.37
N GLY A 146 -3.36 -6.52 -2.79
CA GLY A 146 -3.88 -7.74 -3.41
C GLY A 146 -2.88 -8.89 -3.51
N THR A 147 -1.74 -8.84 -2.78
CA THR A 147 -0.76 -9.93 -2.72
C THR A 147 -0.47 -10.34 -1.28
N GLY A 148 -0.15 -11.60 -1.06
CA GLY A 148 0.10 -12.16 0.26
C GLY A 148 -1.06 -11.89 1.22
N CYS A 149 -0.79 -11.22 2.34
CA CYS A 149 -1.79 -10.82 3.32
C CYS A 149 -2.23 -9.35 3.19
N SER A 150 -1.83 -8.65 2.13
CA SER A 150 -2.27 -7.28 1.87
C SER A 150 -3.72 -7.24 1.39
N GLY A 151 -4.44 -6.21 1.81
CA GLY A 151 -5.78 -5.90 1.31
C GLY A 151 -5.78 -5.36 -0.11
N GLY A 152 -6.98 -5.02 -0.60
CA GLY A 152 -7.17 -4.50 -1.95
C GLY A 152 -7.10 -5.56 -3.05
N SER A 153 -6.93 -5.13 -4.29
CA SER A 153 -6.82 -6.02 -5.45
C SER A 153 -5.57 -5.74 -6.25
N PHE A 154 -4.91 -6.80 -6.73
CA PHE A 154 -3.71 -6.68 -7.55
C PHE A 154 -4.06 -6.33 -9.00
N ARG A 155 -3.41 -5.29 -9.51
CA ARG A 155 -3.36 -4.97 -10.94
C ARG A 155 -1.95 -4.55 -11.30
N TYR A 156 -1.46 -5.10 -12.38
CA TYR A 156 -0.08 -4.97 -12.80
C TYR A 156 0.30 -3.50 -13.05
N PHE A 157 1.19 -2.95 -12.19
CA PHE A 157 1.73 -1.58 -12.26
C PHE A 157 0.69 -0.46 -12.39
N GLU A 158 -0.45 -0.60 -11.71
CA GLU A 158 -1.42 0.50 -11.65
C GLU A 158 -0.94 1.64 -10.74
N GLU A 159 -1.51 2.83 -10.94
CA GLU A 159 -1.13 4.04 -10.19
C GLU A 159 -1.28 3.87 -8.68
N SER A 160 -2.34 3.20 -8.21
CA SER A 160 -2.56 2.93 -6.79
C SER A 160 -1.42 2.13 -6.17
N GLN A 161 -0.79 1.21 -6.88
CA GLN A 161 0.40 0.51 -6.38
C GLN A 161 1.60 1.45 -6.22
N SER A 162 1.77 2.41 -7.10
CA SER A 162 2.84 3.41 -6.98
C SER A 162 2.62 4.32 -5.78
N LEU A 163 1.37 4.74 -5.54
CA LEU A 163 0.97 5.57 -4.40
C LEU A 163 1.05 4.80 -3.07
N ASP A 164 0.72 3.51 -3.06
CA ASP A 164 0.96 2.63 -1.90
C ASP A 164 2.45 2.56 -1.54
N GLY A 165 3.30 2.45 -2.56
CA GLY A 165 4.74 2.46 -2.38
C GLY A 165 5.22 3.78 -1.77
N TYR A 166 4.68 4.92 -2.23
CA TYR A 166 4.91 6.22 -1.60
C TYR A 166 4.54 6.19 -0.10
N ASP A 167 3.31 5.76 0.20
CA ASP A 167 2.82 5.71 1.58
C ASP A 167 3.64 4.77 2.46
N ALA A 168 4.07 3.64 1.90
CA ALA A 168 4.94 2.70 2.61
C ALA A 168 6.30 3.32 2.95
N ILE A 169 6.93 4.05 1.99
CA ILE A 169 8.19 4.75 2.23
C ILE A 169 8.05 5.77 3.36
N GLU A 170 7.03 6.64 3.29
CA GLU A 170 6.84 7.70 4.29
C GLU A 170 6.48 7.13 5.68
N ALA A 171 5.62 6.11 5.75
CA ALA A 171 5.25 5.49 7.02
C ALA A 171 6.42 4.74 7.68
N ILE A 172 7.27 4.08 6.89
CA ILE A 172 8.47 3.40 7.39
C ILE A 172 9.51 4.43 7.83
N ALA A 173 9.78 5.44 7.02
CA ALA A 173 10.77 6.48 7.33
C ALA A 173 10.42 7.27 8.59
N ALA A 174 9.14 7.43 8.92
CA ALA A 174 8.68 8.10 10.13
C ALA A 174 8.92 7.32 11.42
N GLN A 175 9.34 6.04 11.34
CA GLN A 175 9.54 5.22 12.53
C GLN A 175 10.83 5.60 13.30
N PRO A 176 10.81 5.56 14.65
CA PRO A 176 11.94 6.01 15.47
C PRO A 176 13.20 5.13 15.33
N TRP A 177 13.08 3.95 14.75
CA TRP A 177 14.19 3.02 14.50
C TRP A 177 14.83 3.21 13.12
N VAL A 178 14.33 4.14 12.27
CA VAL A 178 14.92 4.48 10.97
C VAL A 178 15.90 5.62 11.11
N LEU A 179 17.12 5.41 10.64
CA LEU A 179 18.18 6.41 10.68
C LEU A 179 17.85 7.59 9.75
N ASP A 180 17.96 8.80 10.28
CA ASP A 180 17.77 10.08 9.58
C ASP A 180 16.39 10.26 8.89
N ASN A 181 15.41 9.40 9.21
CA ASN A 181 14.09 9.35 8.56
C ASN A 181 14.17 9.16 7.03
N GLU A 182 15.18 8.46 6.57
CA GLU A 182 15.42 8.16 5.17
C GLU A 182 15.53 6.65 4.94
N VAL A 183 15.01 6.18 3.80
CA VAL A 183 15.07 4.77 3.41
C VAL A 183 15.60 4.59 2.00
N GLY A 184 16.24 3.46 1.74
CA GLY A 184 16.56 3.00 0.38
C GLY A 184 15.59 1.91 -0.07
N MET A 185 15.39 1.74 -1.38
CA MET A 185 14.69 0.58 -1.92
C MET A 185 15.65 -0.42 -2.54
N VAL A 186 15.33 -1.71 -2.35
CA VAL A 186 16.10 -2.85 -2.88
C VAL A 186 15.16 -3.85 -3.55
N GLY A 187 15.68 -4.63 -4.49
CA GLY A 187 14.91 -5.71 -5.12
C GLY A 187 15.41 -6.10 -6.51
N ILE A 188 15.05 -7.31 -6.92
CA ILE A 188 15.47 -7.92 -8.18
C ILE A 188 14.23 -8.29 -8.98
N SER A 189 14.18 -8.00 -10.29
CA SER A 189 13.06 -8.28 -11.17
C SER A 189 11.84 -7.44 -10.82
N TYR A 190 10.70 -8.02 -10.46
CA TYR A 190 9.49 -7.28 -10.13
C TYR A 190 9.70 -6.22 -9.03
N PRO A 191 10.32 -6.53 -7.85
CA PRO A 191 10.66 -5.49 -6.88
C PRO A 191 11.79 -4.54 -7.34
N GLY A 192 12.54 -4.86 -8.38
CA GLY A 192 13.42 -3.92 -9.07
C GLY A 192 12.64 -2.91 -9.90
N ILE A 193 11.66 -3.39 -10.66
CA ILE A 193 10.80 -2.54 -11.50
C ILE A 193 9.91 -1.62 -10.65
N SER A 194 9.32 -2.14 -9.57
CA SER A 194 8.45 -1.35 -8.69
C SER A 194 9.13 -0.12 -8.10
N GLN A 195 10.45 -0.18 -7.85
CA GLN A 195 11.21 0.97 -7.36
C GLN A 195 11.14 2.17 -8.32
N LEU A 196 11.13 1.92 -9.64
CA LEU A 196 11.03 2.99 -10.63
C LEU A 196 9.67 3.68 -10.58
N PHE A 197 8.60 2.91 -10.39
CA PHE A 197 7.24 3.44 -10.26
C PHE A 197 7.05 4.21 -8.95
N VAL A 198 7.56 3.69 -7.84
CA VAL A 198 7.53 4.39 -6.55
C VAL A 198 8.38 5.67 -6.59
N ALA A 199 9.61 5.61 -7.11
CA ALA A 199 10.47 6.79 -7.22
C ALA A 199 9.87 7.87 -8.13
N ALA A 200 9.08 7.50 -9.15
CA ALA A 200 8.38 8.46 -10.02
C ALA A 200 7.33 9.28 -9.25
N THR A 201 6.80 8.79 -8.12
CA THR A 201 5.90 9.53 -7.23
C THR A 201 6.63 10.50 -6.29
N GLN A 202 7.96 10.45 -6.26
CA GLN A 202 8.88 11.34 -5.52
C GLN A 202 8.62 11.39 -4.00
N PRO A 203 8.61 10.25 -3.27
CA PRO A 203 8.49 10.28 -1.82
C PRO A 203 9.68 11.05 -1.21
N PRO A 204 9.46 12.07 -0.36
CA PRO A 204 10.53 12.88 0.21
C PRO A 204 11.58 12.08 0.99
N SER A 205 11.16 10.99 1.65
CA SER A 205 12.03 10.15 2.49
C SER A 205 12.76 9.04 1.71
N LEU A 206 12.61 8.97 0.37
CA LEU A 206 13.30 8.00 -0.46
C LEU A 206 14.70 8.51 -0.85
N ALA A 207 15.74 8.05 -0.15
CA ALA A 207 17.12 8.47 -0.39
C ALA A 207 17.77 7.83 -1.62
N ALA A 208 17.45 6.56 -1.89
CA ALA A 208 18.07 5.81 -3.00
C ALA A 208 17.22 4.63 -3.47
N ILE A 209 17.40 4.25 -4.73
CA ILE A 209 16.88 3.00 -5.30
C ILE A 209 18.01 2.16 -5.88
N THR A 210 17.88 0.83 -5.80
CA THR A 210 18.83 -0.13 -6.39
C THR A 210 18.09 -1.14 -7.26
N PRO A 211 17.51 -0.70 -8.39
CA PRO A 211 16.71 -1.56 -9.24
C PRO A 211 17.59 -2.55 -10.01
N LEU A 212 17.43 -3.85 -9.75
CA LEU A 212 18.14 -4.92 -10.43
C LEU A 212 17.24 -5.67 -11.40
N SER A 213 17.77 -6.03 -12.56
CA SER A 213 17.07 -6.81 -13.61
C SER A 213 15.74 -6.15 -14.02
N VAL A 214 15.81 -4.88 -14.36
CA VAL A 214 14.65 -4.09 -14.79
C VAL A 214 14.52 -4.06 -16.30
N LEU A 215 13.30 -3.78 -16.77
CA LEU A 215 12.97 -3.56 -18.18
C LEU A 215 12.87 -2.05 -18.42
N ASP A 216 13.36 -1.60 -19.57
CA ASP A 216 13.27 -0.20 -19.99
C ASP A 216 11.91 0.13 -20.63
N ASP A 217 11.25 -0.87 -21.21
CA ASP A 217 9.94 -0.74 -21.86
C ASP A 217 9.18 -2.08 -21.77
N SER A 218 8.16 -2.13 -20.91
CA SER A 218 7.33 -3.33 -20.72
C SER A 218 6.49 -3.71 -21.95
N ALA A 219 6.35 -2.82 -22.94
CA ALA A 219 5.63 -3.10 -24.19
C ALA A 219 6.51 -3.71 -25.28
N ARG A 220 7.85 -3.69 -25.12
CA ARG A 220 8.81 -4.15 -26.11
C ARG A 220 9.64 -5.35 -25.67
N SER A 221 9.45 -5.83 -24.46
CA SER A 221 10.16 -6.97 -23.87
C SER A 221 9.37 -8.26 -23.93
#